data_1b7a3521d7385cadbced78418d9d227f
#
_entry.id   1b7a3521d7385cadbced78418d9d227f
#
_cell.length_a   1.000
_cell.length_b   1.000
_cell.length_c   1.000
_cell.angle_alpha   90.00
_cell.angle_beta   90.00
_cell.angle_gamma   90.00
#
_symmetry.space_group_name_H-M   'P 1'
#
loop_
_entity.id
_entity.type
_entity.pdbx_description
1 polymer ?
#
loop_
_entity_poly.entity_id
_entity_poly.type
_entity_poly.pdbx_seq_one_letter_code
_entity_poly.pdbx_strand_id
1 'polypeptide(L)'
;MKSALVCLLLALAAPALAEDPAPAKKGITLDFRLEPGQVHEECMKLKAGQGKRFEWTSDKAVDFNVHYHKGEQPFYPFKANNRKAAKARFQADHADDYCWMWTAQKDAARVKGKISN
;
A
#
# COMPACT_ATOMS: atom_id res chain seq x y z
N MET A 1 -23.13 -72.89 -0.92
CA MET A 1 -22.18 -72.01 -0.27
C MET A 1 -21.95 -70.82 -1.15
N LYS A 2 -22.50 -69.67 -0.77
CA LYS A 2 -22.31 -68.43 -1.52
C LYS A 2 -21.37 -67.54 -0.73
N SER A 3 -20.13 -67.37 -1.19
CA SER A 3 -19.17 -66.43 -0.61
C SER A 3 -19.54 -65.03 -1.06
N ALA A 4 -19.98 -64.19 -0.17
CA ALA A 4 -20.16 -62.77 -0.40
C ALA A 4 -18.81 -62.07 -0.28
N LEU A 5 -18.32 -61.54 -1.38
CA LEU A 5 -17.13 -60.70 -1.43
C LEU A 5 -17.53 -59.29 -1.03
N VAL A 6 -17.17 -58.90 0.20
CA VAL A 6 -17.32 -57.54 0.67
C VAL A 6 -16.17 -56.70 0.13
N CYS A 7 -16.42 -55.89 -0.90
CA CYS A 7 -15.48 -54.85 -1.34
C CYS A 7 -15.48 -53.72 -0.32
N LEU A 8 -14.45 -53.65 0.50
CA LEU A 8 -14.18 -52.52 1.37
C LEU A 8 -13.58 -51.39 0.55
N LEU A 9 -14.40 -50.40 0.18
CA LEU A 9 -13.95 -49.17 -0.45
C LEU A 9 -13.27 -48.32 0.64
N LEU A 10 -11.94 -48.35 0.68
CA LEU A 10 -11.18 -47.36 1.43
C LEU A 10 -11.28 -46.03 0.66
N ALA A 11 -12.11 -45.12 1.16
CA ALA A 11 -12.07 -43.73 0.72
C ALA A 11 -10.79 -43.10 1.28
N LEU A 12 -9.79 -42.94 0.44
CA LEU A 12 -8.62 -42.10 0.75
C LEU A 12 -9.08 -40.65 0.71
N ALA A 13 -9.37 -40.11 1.91
CA ALA A 13 -9.51 -38.67 2.06
C ALA A 13 -8.14 -38.02 1.83
N ALA A 14 -7.97 -37.34 0.70
CA ALA A 14 -6.79 -36.51 0.47
C ALA A 14 -6.76 -35.38 1.51
N PRO A 15 -5.64 -35.15 2.21
CA PRO A 15 -5.52 -34.01 3.11
C PRO A 15 -5.70 -32.74 2.28
N ALA A 16 -6.61 -31.87 2.71
CA ALA A 16 -6.71 -30.55 2.14
C ALA A 16 -5.40 -29.83 2.39
N LEU A 17 -4.66 -29.48 1.31
CA LEU A 17 -3.48 -28.63 1.40
C LEU A 17 -3.96 -27.25 1.83
N ALA A 18 -3.58 -26.82 3.03
CA ALA A 18 -3.77 -25.44 3.43
C ALA A 18 -2.97 -24.56 2.46
N GLU A 19 -3.63 -23.62 1.80
CA GLU A 19 -2.93 -22.62 1.00
C GLU A 19 -2.01 -21.83 1.93
N ASP A 20 -0.74 -21.69 1.54
CA ASP A 20 0.18 -20.81 2.24
C ASP A 20 -0.40 -19.40 2.26
N PRO A 21 -0.35 -18.67 3.39
CA PRO A 21 -0.80 -17.30 3.42
C PRO A 21 -0.03 -16.53 2.34
N ALA A 22 -0.75 -15.70 1.56
CA ALA A 22 -0.13 -14.85 0.55
C ALA A 22 1.04 -14.09 1.20
N PRO A 23 2.23 -14.06 0.57
CA PRO A 23 3.36 -13.33 1.12
C PRO A 23 2.94 -11.91 1.43
N ALA A 24 3.32 -11.38 2.60
CA ALA A 24 3.07 -9.99 2.97
C ALA A 24 3.49 -9.11 1.80
N LYS A 25 2.61 -8.20 1.37
CA LYS A 25 2.91 -7.30 0.26
C LYS A 25 4.21 -6.59 0.58
N LYS A 26 5.22 -6.80 -0.25
CA LYS A 26 6.45 -6.03 -0.21
C LYS A 26 6.10 -4.56 -0.36
N GLY A 27 6.86 -3.69 0.28
CA GLY A 27 6.67 -2.26 0.18
C GLY A 27 6.69 -1.75 -1.25
N ILE A 28 6.13 -0.59 -1.45
CA ILE A 28 6.10 0.09 -2.75
C ILE A 28 7.42 0.80 -2.94
N THR A 29 8.11 0.54 -4.04
CA THR A 29 9.28 1.30 -4.47
C THR A 29 8.81 2.52 -5.26
N LEU A 30 9.32 3.69 -4.89
CA LEU A 30 9.04 4.96 -5.55
C LEU A 30 10.21 5.33 -6.45
N ASP A 31 9.94 5.52 -7.72
CA ASP A 31 10.88 6.10 -8.69
C ASP A 31 10.08 6.68 -9.85
N PHE A 32 9.80 7.98 -9.79
CA PHE A 32 9.00 8.64 -10.80
C PHE A 32 9.44 10.08 -11.01
N ARG A 33 9.16 10.58 -12.20
CA ARG A 33 9.38 11.97 -12.59
C ARG A 33 8.06 12.69 -12.72
N LEU A 34 8.00 13.89 -12.19
CA LEU A 34 6.88 14.82 -12.35
C LEU A 34 7.33 16.02 -13.17
N GLU A 35 6.53 16.39 -14.17
CA GLU A 35 6.64 17.67 -14.82
C GLU A 35 6.00 18.77 -13.96
N PRO A 36 6.32 20.05 -14.17
CA PRO A 36 5.70 21.13 -13.39
C PRO A 36 4.16 21.01 -13.35
N GLY A 37 3.60 21.04 -12.14
CA GLY A 37 2.16 20.92 -11.91
C GLY A 37 1.59 19.50 -11.92
N GLN A 38 2.39 18.49 -12.26
CA GLN A 38 1.93 17.10 -12.23
C GLN A 38 1.85 16.54 -10.82
N VAL A 39 0.97 15.57 -10.67
CA VAL A 39 0.69 14.85 -9.43
C VAL A 39 0.96 13.36 -9.62
N HIS A 40 1.55 12.73 -8.63
CA HIS A 40 1.62 11.27 -8.51
C HIS A 40 1.00 10.85 -7.19
N GLU A 41 0.17 9.81 -7.22
CA GLU A 41 -0.46 9.25 -6.03
C GLU A 41 -0.22 7.76 -5.93
N GLU A 42 0.02 7.31 -4.69
CA GLU A 42 -0.03 5.91 -4.28
C GLU A 42 -1.12 5.77 -3.23
N CYS A 43 -2.17 5.00 -3.54
CA CYS A 43 -3.31 4.83 -2.64
C CYS A 43 -3.41 3.39 -2.16
N MET A 44 -3.78 3.22 -0.90
CA MET A 44 -3.97 1.90 -0.31
C MET A 44 -5.02 1.91 0.79
N LYS A 45 -5.71 0.79 0.93
CA LYS A 45 -6.66 0.60 2.04
C LYS A 45 -5.92 0.28 3.31
N LEU A 46 -6.20 1.01 4.38
CA LEU A 46 -5.71 0.73 5.71
C LEU A 46 -6.88 0.52 6.66
N LYS A 47 -6.71 -0.42 7.57
CA LYS A 47 -7.62 -0.60 8.72
C LYS A 47 -7.20 0.33 9.84
N ALA A 48 -8.13 0.62 10.76
CA ALA A 48 -7.80 1.36 11.98
C ALA A 48 -6.59 0.72 12.69
N GLY A 49 -5.61 1.52 13.04
CA GLY A 49 -4.38 1.09 13.71
C GLY A 49 -3.27 0.59 12.79
N GLN A 50 -3.55 0.33 11.51
CA GLN A 50 -2.48 -0.01 10.56
C GLN A 50 -1.61 1.20 10.26
N GLY A 51 -0.30 0.95 10.21
CA GLY A 51 0.69 1.97 9.89
C GLY A 51 1.51 1.63 8.67
N LYS A 52 2.04 2.66 8.02
CA LYS A 52 3.03 2.56 6.94
C LYS A 52 4.17 3.48 7.23
N ARG A 53 5.38 2.99 7.03
CA ARG A 53 6.58 3.82 7.01
C ARG A 53 6.81 4.30 5.61
N PHE A 54 7.25 5.53 5.46
CA PHE A 54 7.63 6.05 4.18
C PHE A 54 8.89 6.90 4.30
N GLU A 55 9.68 6.86 3.27
CA GLU A 55 10.80 7.75 3.06
C GLU A 55 10.97 8.03 1.58
N TRP A 56 11.21 9.26 1.25
CA TRP A 56 11.46 9.68 -0.13
C TRP A 56 12.39 10.89 -0.18
N THR A 57 13.05 11.03 -1.32
CA THR A 57 13.87 12.19 -1.66
C THR A 57 13.49 12.69 -3.04
N SER A 58 13.70 13.95 -3.29
CA SER A 58 13.48 14.58 -4.58
C SER A 58 14.63 15.55 -4.89
N ASP A 59 14.99 15.66 -6.18
CA ASP A 59 16.00 16.62 -6.62
C ASP A 59 15.52 18.07 -6.54
N LYS A 60 14.21 18.29 -6.66
CA LYS A 60 13.56 19.59 -6.50
C LYS A 60 12.47 19.52 -5.45
N ALA A 61 12.16 20.63 -4.83
CA ALA A 61 11.12 20.69 -3.82
C ALA A 61 9.74 20.35 -4.42
N VAL A 62 9.01 19.53 -3.72
CA VAL A 62 7.64 19.13 -4.06
C VAL A 62 6.73 19.32 -2.86
N ASP A 63 5.43 19.39 -3.11
CA ASP A 63 4.42 19.30 -2.05
C ASP A 63 4.06 17.83 -1.84
N PHE A 64 3.99 17.43 -0.60
CA PHE A 64 3.68 16.07 -0.22
C PHE A 64 2.61 16.04 0.85
N ASN A 65 1.70 15.06 0.75
CA ASN A 65 0.72 14.80 1.80
C ASN A 65 0.29 13.33 1.82
N VAL A 66 -0.31 12.95 2.93
CA VAL A 66 -1.15 11.77 3.05
C VAL A 66 -2.56 12.25 3.29
N HIS A 67 -3.51 11.79 2.49
CA HIS A 67 -4.90 12.23 2.61
C HIS A 67 -5.89 11.07 2.43
N TYR A 68 -7.11 11.32 2.85
CA TYR A 68 -8.29 10.50 2.60
C TYR A 68 -9.48 11.40 2.30
N HIS A 69 -10.57 10.85 1.79
CA HIS A 69 -11.77 11.59 1.46
C HIS A 69 -12.96 11.11 2.29
N LYS A 70 -13.79 12.04 2.72
CA LYS A 70 -15.17 11.78 3.16
C LYS A 70 -16.11 12.39 2.11
N GLY A 71 -16.72 11.53 1.28
CA GLY A 71 -17.41 12.01 0.09
C GLY A 71 -16.41 12.71 -0.83
N GLU A 72 -16.66 13.97 -1.14
CA GLU A 72 -15.77 14.81 -1.97
C GLU A 72 -14.77 15.63 -1.15
N GLN A 73 -14.88 15.62 0.18
CA GLN A 73 -14.07 16.44 1.05
C GLN A 73 -12.76 15.75 1.39
N PRO A 74 -11.58 16.31 1.02
CA PRO A 74 -10.29 15.77 1.41
C PRO A 74 -9.91 16.15 2.84
N PHE A 75 -9.26 15.22 3.53
CA PHE A 75 -8.65 15.43 4.85
C PHE A 75 -7.18 15.05 4.79
N TYR A 76 -6.33 15.87 5.37
CA TYR A 76 -4.88 15.76 5.27
C TYR A 76 -4.24 15.49 6.65
N PRO A 77 -4.18 14.24 7.11
CA PRO A 77 -3.54 13.91 8.38
C PRO A 77 -2.03 14.15 8.40
N PHE A 78 -1.38 14.24 7.24
CA PHE A 78 0.03 14.56 7.13
C PHE A 78 0.29 15.48 5.94
N LYS A 79 1.05 16.55 6.15
CA LYS A 79 1.51 17.47 5.09
C LYS A 79 2.98 17.81 5.27
N ALA A 80 3.71 17.85 4.16
CA ALA A 80 5.09 18.30 4.10
C ALA A 80 5.30 19.05 2.77
N ASN A 81 4.87 20.30 2.73
CA ASN A 81 4.93 21.11 1.52
C ASN A 81 6.32 21.74 1.33
N ASN A 82 6.70 21.92 0.05
CA ASN A 82 7.95 22.54 -0.35
C ASN A 82 9.17 21.82 0.26
N ARG A 83 9.24 20.51 0.09
CA ARG A 83 10.28 19.65 0.65
C ARG A 83 10.99 18.84 -0.42
N LYS A 84 12.27 18.57 -0.17
CA LYS A 84 13.08 17.64 -0.98
C LYS A 84 13.18 16.25 -0.38
N ALA A 85 12.64 16.05 0.81
CA ALA A 85 12.64 14.77 1.49
C ALA A 85 11.58 14.74 2.60
N ALA A 86 11.07 13.55 2.89
CA ALA A 86 10.32 13.28 4.10
C ALA A 86 10.53 11.84 4.53
N LYS A 87 10.48 11.61 5.83
CA LYS A 87 10.57 10.28 6.42
C LYS A 87 9.72 10.26 7.69
N ALA A 88 8.73 9.37 7.71
CA ALA A 88 7.84 9.23 8.85
C ALA A 88 7.12 7.89 8.84
N ARG A 89 6.38 7.64 9.89
CA ARG A 89 5.39 6.59 9.98
C ARG A 89 4.01 7.24 10.05
N PHE A 90 3.14 6.87 9.13
CA PHE A 90 1.73 7.21 9.17
C PHE A 90 0.93 6.05 9.77
N GLN A 91 0.04 6.34 10.71
CA GLN A 91 -0.87 5.36 11.30
C GLN A 91 -2.32 5.80 11.11
N ALA A 92 -3.13 4.93 10.52
CA ALA A 92 -4.54 5.19 10.30
C ALA A 92 -5.32 5.13 11.63
N ASP A 93 -6.13 6.13 11.91
CA ASP A 93 -7.02 6.15 13.07
C ASP A 93 -8.39 5.52 12.78
N HIS A 94 -8.74 5.36 11.52
CA HIS A 94 -9.94 4.69 11.05
C HIS A 94 -9.69 3.98 9.72
N ALA A 95 -10.54 3.02 9.36
CA ALA A 95 -10.45 2.32 8.08
C ALA A 95 -10.85 3.24 6.93
N ASP A 96 -9.98 3.41 5.96
CA ASP A 96 -10.23 4.24 4.78
C ASP A 96 -9.22 3.93 3.67
N ASP A 97 -9.43 4.54 2.50
CA ASP A 97 -8.43 4.61 1.44
C ASP A 97 -7.54 5.83 1.67
N TYR A 98 -6.27 5.59 1.91
CA TYR A 98 -5.28 6.65 2.13
C TYR A 98 -4.36 6.78 0.93
N CYS A 99 -4.12 8.02 0.52
CA CYS A 99 -3.27 8.33 -0.62
C CYS A 99 -2.05 9.12 -0.18
N TRP A 100 -0.88 8.67 -0.61
CA TRP A 100 0.38 9.42 -0.56
C TRP A 100 0.50 10.18 -1.87
N MET A 101 0.58 11.50 -1.80
CA MET A 101 0.53 12.37 -2.98
C MET A 101 1.72 13.32 -3.04
N TRP A 102 2.34 13.37 -4.20
CA TRP A 102 3.41 14.30 -4.52
C TRP A 102 2.98 15.21 -5.65
N THR A 103 3.24 16.49 -5.51
CA THR A 103 2.94 17.51 -6.53
C THR A 103 4.18 18.32 -6.85
N ALA A 104 4.61 18.33 -8.12
CA ALA A 104 5.65 19.21 -8.58
C ALA A 104 5.08 20.63 -8.75
N GLN A 105 5.84 21.63 -8.31
CA GLN A 105 5.42 23.04 -8.44
C GLN A 105 6.00 23.68 -9.70
N LYS A 106 7.03 24.48 -9.56
CA LYS A 106 7.64 25.24 -10.65
C LYS A 106 8.58 24.41 -11.51
N ASP A 107 9.29 23.48 -10.87
CA ASP A 107 10.33 22.68 -11.48
C ASP A 107 9.87 21.23 -11.65
N ALA A 108 10.28 20.60 -12.73
CA ALA A 108 10.20 19.15 -12.82
C ALA A 108 10.99 18.51 -11.66
N ALA A 109 10.49 17.41 -11.13
CA ALA A 109 11.11 16.74 -9.99
C ALA A 109 11.18 15.22 -10.21
N ARG A 110 12.24 14.59 -9.75
CA ARG A 110 12.34 13.15 -9.68
C ARG A 110 12.31 12.70 -8.24
N VAL A 111 11.34 11.87 -7.92
CA VAL A 111 11.11 11.34 -6.57
C VAL A 111 11.54 9.89 -6.53
N LYS A 112 12.31 9.55 -5.51
CA LYS A 112 12.75 8.18 -5.20
C LYS A 112 12.53 7.87 -3.74
N GLY A 113 12.15 6.64 -3.46
CA GLY A 113 11.97 6.21 -2.07
C GLY A 113 11.17 4.93 -1.96
N LYS A 114 10.49 4.78 -0.84
CA LYS A 114 9.68 3.59 -0.57
C LYS A 114 8.58 3.87 0.44
N ILE A 115 7.52 3.08 0.35
CA ILE A 115 6.49 2.94 1.38
C ILE A 115 6.52 1.48 1.82
N SER A 116 6.59 1.23 3.11
CA SER A 116 6.71 -0.13 3.68
C SER A 116 5.87 -0.31 4.94
N ASN A 117 5.77 -1.54 5.40
CA ASN A 117 5.07 -1.86 6.65
C ASN A 117 5.87 -1.41 7.88
#